data_cb51857c1bbfe7d0ab55e75267e4c298
#
_entry.id   cb51857c1bbfe7d0ab55e75267e4c298
#
_cell.length_a   1.000
_cell.length_b   1.000
_cell.length_c   1.000
_cell.angle_alpha   90.00
_cell.angle_beta   90.00
_cell.angle_gamma   90.00
#
_symmetry.space_group_name_H-M   'P 1'
#
loop_
_entity.id
_entity.type
_entity.pdbx_description
1 polymer ?
#
loop_
_entity_poly.entity_id
_entity_poly.type
_entity_poly.pdbx_seq_one_letter_code
_entity_poly.pdbx_strand_id
1 'polypeptide(L)'
;SGKLYRTATPPMDPAESHLRILPTTTRSDVGLVTNDGIAHAVHVSDLPVSTPGLTTQLPDPESIIGTSQRVVGLISWRSEATYALGTSQGTVKRFTGPLPDKQEVSLIALKELDEVVGIAEAGDDSELTFITNEANILVFPASSVRPQGRGAAGMAGIKLSDGAKAIYFTSLKVTKDTQV
;
A
#
# COMPACT_ATOMS: atom_id res chain seq x y z
N SER A 1 10.30 9.32 7.42
CA SER A 1 8.97 9.53 6.81
C SER A 1 9.15 9.99 5.38
N GLY A 2 8.41 9.40 4.45
CA GLY A 2 8.41 9.81 3.05
C GLY A 2 7.70 11.15 2.86
N LYS A 3 7.92 11.79 1.71
CA LYS A 3 7.18 12.99 1.31
C LYS A 3 6.18 12.62 0.21
N LEU A 4 5.01 13.25 0.20
CA LEU A 4 3.99 13.02 -0.82
C LEU A 4 3.88 14.24 -1.74
N TYR A 5 3.93 13.98 -3.03
CA TYR A 5 3.78 15.01 -4.06
C TYR A 5 3.32 14.42 -5.39
N ARG A 6 2.85 15.26 -6.28
CA ARG A 6 2.59 14.92 -7.69
C ARG A 6 3.65 15.51 -8.60
N THR A 7 3.98 14.80 -9.68
CA THR A 7 4.91 15.26 -10.71
C THR A 7 4.39 14.88 -12.09
N ALA A 8 4.71 15.69 -13.10
CA ALA A 8 4.38 15.39 -14.49
C ALA A 8 5.34 14.33 -15.10
N THR A 9 6.53 14.20 -14.54
CA THR A 9 7.55 13.25 -15.01
C THR A 9 7.98 12.36 -13.87
N PRO A 10 7.99 11.03 -14.03
CA PRO A 10 8.50 10.17 -12.98
C PRO A 10 9.97 10.47 -12.72
N PRO A 11 10.43 10.38 -11.47
CA PRO A 11 11.84 10.56 -11.14
C PRO A 11 12.69 9.50 -11.84
N MET A 12 13.79 9.92 -12.42
CA MET A 12 14.71 9.05 -13.18
C MET A 12 15.94 8.64 -12.37
N ASP A 13 16.07 9.08 -11.11
CA ASP A 13 17.22 8.76 -10.27
C ASP A 13 17.06 7.37 -9.64
N PRO A 14 17.96 6.40 -9.93
CA PRO A 14 17.95 5.09 -9.29
C PRO A 14 18.12 5.14 -7.75
N ALA A 15 18.71 6.22 -7.22
CA ALA A 15 18.85 6.43 -5.77
C ALA A 15 17.50 6.72 -5.09
N GLU A 16 16.48 7.12 -5.84
CA GLU A 16 15.10 7.31 -5.37
C GLU A 16 14.27 6.02 -5.43
N SER A 17 14.88 4.85 -5.48
CA SER A 17 14.25 3.53 -5.64
C SER A 17 13.26 3.15 -4.53
N HIS A 18 13.10 3.97 -3.49
CA HIS A 18 12.12 3.78 -2.43
C HIS A 18 10.78 4.46 -2.70
N LEU A 19 10.66 5.17 -3.81
CA LEU A 19 9.43 5.89 -4.16
C LEU A 19 8.34 4.90 -4.61
N ARG A 20 7.18 5.01 -3.99
CA ARG A 20 5.97 4.41 -4.52
C ARG A 20 5.38 5.39 -5.53
N ILE A 21 5.33 4.98 -6.78
CA ILE A 21 4.78 5.77 -7.87
C ILE A 21 3.43 5.20 -8.24
N LEU A 22 2.40 6.03 -8.24
CA LEU A 22 1.07 5.69 -8.70
C LEU A 22 0.74 6.55 -9.93
N PRO A 23 0.73 5.99 -11.14
CA PRO A 23 0.27 6.69 -12.34
C PRO A 23 -1.19 7.11 -12.18
N THR A 24 -1.48 8.39 -12.35
CA THR A 24 -2.82 8.93 -12.16
C THR A 24 -3.01 10.23 -12.95
N THR A 25 -4.20 10.83 -12.87
CA THR A 25 -4.51 12.13 -13.46
C THR A 25 -4.87 13.13 -12.37
N THR A 26 -4.75 14.42 -12.66
CA THR A 26 -5.12 15.50 -11.72
C THR A 26 -6.59 15.51 -11.34
N ARG A 27 -7.45 14.82 -12.09
CA ARG A 27 -8.90 14.70 -11.83
C ARG A 27 -9.27 13.45 -11.03
N SER A 28 -8.29 12.65 -10.64
CA SER A 28 -8.50 11.40 -9.93
C SER A 28 -8.39 11.59 -8.43
N ASP A 29 -8.98 10.65 -7.71
CA ASP A 29 -8.75 10.47 -6.27
C ASP A 29 -7.78 9.33 -6.05
N VAL A 30 -6.89 9.51 -5.09
CA VAL A 30 -5.97 8.48 -4.58
C VAL A 30 -6.29 8.18 -3.12
N GLY A 31 -6.01 6.97 -2.69
CA GLY A 31 -6.17 6.58 -1.29
C GLY A 31 -4.83 6.54 -0.59
N LEU A 32 -4.69 7.29 0.50
CA LEU A 32 -3.62 7.12 1.47
C LEU A 32 -4.06 6.07 2.48
N VAL A 33 -3.36 4.96 2.54
CA VAL A 33 -3.69 3.87 3.45
C VAL A 33 -2.84 3.95 4.69
N THR A 34 -3.48 3.96 5.85
CA THR A 34 -2.84 4.07 7.16
C THR A 34 -2.67 2.70 7.85
N ASN A 35 -1.79 2.63 8.81
CA ASN A 35 -1.46 1.39 9.54
C ASN A 35 -2.63 0.82 10.35
N ASP A 36 -3.67 1.61 10.65
CA ASP A 36 -4.93 1.15 11.23
C ASP A 36 -5.91 0.54 10.20
N GLY A 37 -5.47 0.42 8.92
CA GLY A 37 -6.24 -0.23 7.87
C GLY A 37 -7.34 0.63 7.24
N ILE A 38 -7.25 1.95 7.39
CA ILE A 38 -8.15 2.92 6.79
C ILE A 38 -7.52 3.51 5.51
N ALA A 39 -8.30 3.62 4.45
CA ALA A 39 -7.95 4.39 3.26
C ALA A 39 -8.62 5.76 3.33
N HIS A 40 -7.84 6.81 3.15
CA HIS A 40 -8.28 8.21 3.12
C HIS A 40 -8.24 8.73 1.69
N ALA A 41 -9.36 9.25 1.19
CA ALA A 41 -9.45 9.82 -0.15
C ALA A 41 -8.77 11.20 -0.21
N VAL A 42 -7.89 11.39 -1.18
CA VAL A 42 -7.24 12.66 -1.46
C VAL A 42 -7.35 12.95 -2.95
N HIS A 43 -7.82 14.15 -3.28
CA HIS A 43 -7.89 14.57 -4.68
C HIS A 43 -6.49 14.95 -5.19
N VAL A 44 -6.09 14.39 -6.33
CA VAL A 44 -4.70 14.56 -6.83
C VAL A 44 -4.36 16.03 -7.10
N SER A 45 -5.34 16.87 -7.48
CA SER A 45 -5.10 18.31 -7.65
C SER A 45 -4.65 19.02 -6.37
N ASP A 46 -5.03 18.50 -5.20
CA ASP A 46 -4.75 19.10 -3.89
C ASP A 46 -3.34 18.74 -3.39
N LEU A 47 -2.70 17.75 -4.04
CA LEU A 47 -1.33 17.39 -3.72
C LEU A 47 -0.34 18.43 -4.25
N PRO A 48 0.73 18.73 -3.48
CA PRO A 48 1.77 19.66 -3.91
C PRO A 48 2.47 19.14 -5.16
N VAL A 49 2.86 20.07 -6.03
CA VAL A 49 3.66 19.76 -7.23
C VAL A 49 5.14 19.82 -6.86
N SER A 50 5.86 18.74 -7.13
CA SER A 50 7.33 18.80 -7.12
C SER A 50 7.83 19.19 -8.50
N THR A 51 8.63 20.24 -8.53
CA THR A 51 9.35 20.69 -9.74
C THR A 51 10.83 20.44 -9.52
N PRO A 52 11.53 19.75 -10.45
CA PRO A 52 12.97 19.54 -10.33
C PRO A 52 13.72 20.86 -10.12
N GLY A 53 14.59 20.92 -9.13
CA GLY A 53 15.40 22.10 -8.80
C GLY A 53 14.73 23.13 -7.88
N LEU A 54 13.46 22.99 -7.52
CA LEU A 54 12.82 23.82 -6.50
C LEU A 54 12.79 23.07 -5.16
N THR A 55 13.45 23.64 -4.16
CA THR A 55 13.41 23.15 -2.77
C THR A 55 12.08 23.55 -2.12
N THR A 56 10.99 22.93 -2.55
CA THR A 56 9.70 23.12 -1.91
C THR A 56 9.65 22.22 -0.68
N GLN A 57 9.27 22.77 0.45
CA GLN A 57 9.03 21.96 1.66
C GLN A 57 7.77 21.11 1.45
N LEU A 58 7.98 19.86 1.07
CA LEU A 58 6.87 18.92 0.81
C LEU A 58 6.29 18.44 2.15
N PRO A 59 4.96 18.34 2.25
CA PRO A 59 4.31 17.86 3.47
C PRO A 59 4.54 16.36 3.69
N ASP A 60 4.44 15.94 4.94
CA ASP A 60 4.30 14.54 5.29
C ASP A 60 2.89 14.05 4.90
N PRO A 61 2.76 12.81 4.40
CA PRO A 61 1.46 12.27 3.99
C PRO A 61 0.40 12.34 5.10
N GLU A 62 0.80 12.10 6.33
CA GLU A 62 -0.06 12.13 7.51
C GLU A 62 -0.66 13.53 7.75
N SER A 63 0.10 14.58 7.47
CA SER A 63 -0.38 15.97 7.62
C SER A 63 -1.43 16.34 6.58
N ILE A 64 -1.40 15.72 5.41
CA ILE A 64 -2.38 15.97 4.33
C ILE A 64 -3.77 15.47 4.73
N ILE A 65 -3.84 14.32 5.39
CA ILE A 65 -5.09 13.70 5.84
C ILE A 65 -5.43 14.00 7.30
N GLY A 66 -4.60 14.78 7.99
CA GLY A 66 -4.86 15.22 9.36
C GLY A 66 -4.86 14.09 10.40
N THR A 67 -4.07 13.04 10.20
CA THR A 67 -3.98 11.89 11.10
C THR A 67 -2.61 11.78 11.77
N SER A 68 -2.58 11.13 12.93
CA SER A 68 -1.35 10.67 13.59
C SER A 68 -0.95 9.25 13.19
N GLN A 69 -1.80 8.55 12.44
CA GLN A 69 -1.52 7.21 11.96
C GLN A 69 -0.51 7.25 10.80
N ARG A 70 0.38 6.28 10.77
CA ARG A 70 1.43 6.19 9.75
C ARG A 70 0.85 5.74 8.41
N VAL A 71 1.12 6.49 7.33
CA VAL A 71 0.76 6.08 5.98
C VAL A 71 1.68 4.93 5.53
N VAL A 72 1.07 3.83 5.11
CA VAL A 72 1.77 2.58 4.70
C VAL A 72 1.68 2.32 3.19
N GLY A 73 0.86 3.05 2.46
CA GLY A 73 0.78 2.91 1.01
C GLY A 73 -0.21 3.82 0.30
N LEU A 74 -0.17 3.71 -1.02
CA LEU A 74 -1.00 4.45 -1.96
C LEU A 74 -1.81 3.48 -2.81
N ILE A 75 -3.07 3.81 -3.07
CA ILE A 75 -3.95 3.07 -3.98
C ILE A 75 -4.73 4.03 -4.88
N SER A 76 -5.17 3.56 -6.03
CA SER A 76 -6.12 4.31 -6.86
C SER A 76 -7.55 4.12 -6.33
N TRP A 77 -8.26 5.23 -6.07
CA TRP A 77 -9.59 5.17 -5.45
C TRP A 77 -10.65 4.55 -6.36
N ARG A 78 -10.58 4.87 -7.65
CA ARG A 78 -11.58 4.49 -8.66
C ARG A 78 -11.18 3.27 -9.51
N SER A 79 -10.01 2.68 -9.26
CA SER A 79 -9.53 1.52 -10.01
C SER A 79 -10.28 0.25 -9.60
N GLU A 80 -10.58 -0.59 -10.59
CA GLU A 80 -11.10 -1.96 -10.40
C GLU A 80 -9.99 -2.96 -10.09
N ALA A 81 -8.75 -2.49 -9.93
CA ALA A 81 -7.63 -3.33 -9.59
C ALA A 81 -7.83 -4.09 -8.27
N THR A 82 -7.20 -5.23 -8.16
CA THR A 82 -7.14 -5.99 -6.91
C THR A 82 -5.90 -5.57 -6.13
N TYR A 83 -6.08 -5.28 -4.86
CA TYR A 83 -5.04 -4.91 -3.91
C TYR A 83 -4.87 -6.00 -2.87
N ALA A 84 -3.66 -6.15 -2.37
CA ALA A 84 -3.35 -6.97 -1.21
C ALA A 84 -2.73 -6.13 -0.11
N LEU A 85 -3.07 -6.42 1.13
CA LEU A 85 -2.44 -5.85 2.32
C LEU A 85 -1.99 -6.97 3.25
N GLY A 86 -0.93 -6.69 4.00
CA GLY A 86 -0.40 -7.58 5.03
C GLY A 86 -0.32 -6.86 6.38
N THR A 87 -0.49 -7.60 7.47
CA THR A 87 -0.47 -7.04 8.81
C THR A 87 0.72 -7.54 9.63
N SER A 88 1.02 -6.83 10.72
CA SER A 88 2.13 -7.15 11.62
C SER A 88 2.00 -8.52 12.29
N GLN A 89 0.76 -9.00 12.51
CA GLN A 89 0.48 -10.33 13.05
C GLN A 89 0.37 -11.42 11.96
N GLY A 90 0.81 -11.10 10.71
CA GLY A 90 0.90 -12.08 9.64
C GLY A 90 -0.42 -12.38 8.91
N THR A 91 -1.43 -11.57 9.08
CA THR A 91 -2.67 -11.65 8.30
C THR A 91 -2.45 -11.08 6.90
N VAL A 92 -3.03 -11.71 5.90
CA VAL A 92 -3.10 -11.20 4.52
C VAL A 92 -4.53 -11.05 4.08
N LYS A 93 -4.81 -10.02 3.29
CA LYS A 93 -6.12 -9.82 2.70
C LYS A 93 -5.98 -9.26 1.29
N ARG A 94 -6.79 -9.78 0.37
CA ARG A 94 -7.02 -9.14 -0.94
C ARG A 94 -8.43 -8.58 -1.01
N PHE A 95 -8.58 -7.49 -1.72
CA PHE A 95 -9.87 -6.89 -2.06
C PHE A 95 -9.80 -6.25 -3.44
N THR A 96 -10.94 -6.14 -4.11
CA THR A 96 -11.04 -5.50 -5.43
C THR A 96 -11.77 -4.17 -5.29
N GLY A 97 -11.24 -3.14 -5.96
CA GLY A 97 -11.90 -1.84 -6.08
C GLY A 97 -13.12 -1.88 -7.03
N PRO A 98 -13.70 -0.74 -7.36
CA PRO A 98 -13.39 0.59 -6.82
C PRO A 98 -13.82 0.76 -5.35
N LEU A 99 -13.22 1.73 -4.69
CA LEU A 99 -13.67 2.12 -3.35
C LEU A 99 -14.95 2.98 -3.43
N PRO A 100 -15.81 2.94 -2.38
CA PRO A 100 -17.03 3.74 -2.36
C PRO A 100 -16.71 5.24 -2.32
N ASP A 101 -17.70 6.06 -2.67
CA ASP A 101 -17.61 7.52 -2.65
C ASP A 101 -17.75 8.05 -1.22
N LYS A 102 -16.66 7.92 -0.45
CA LYS A 102 -16.52 8.34 0.94
C LYS A 102 -15.12 8.90 1.16
N GLN A 103 -14.97 9.76 2.16
CA GLN A 103 -13.65 10.30 2.53
C GLN A 103 -12.74 9.24 3.15
N GLU A 104 -13.33 8.29 3.89
CA GLU A 104 -12.61 7.24 4.59
C GLU A 104 -13.29 5.89 4.39
N VAL A 105 -12.48 4.85 4.20
CA VAL A 105 -12.95 3.48 4.01
C VAL A 105 -12.06 2.51 4.78
N SER A 106 -12.65 1.75 5.71
CA SER A 106 -11.95 0.64 6.33
C SER A 106 -11.72 -0.48 5.31
N LEU A 107 -10.48 -0.92 5.17
CA LEU A 107 -10.07 -1.96 4.24
C LEU A 107 -9.99 -3.34 4.89
N ILE A 108 -9.86 -3.40 6.21
CA ILE A 108 -9.72 -4.64 6.99
C ILE A 108 -10.25 -4.45 8.41
N ALA A 109 -10.85 -5.49 8.98
CA ALA A 109 -11.12 -5.56 10.41
C ALA A 109 -9.86 -6.10 11.11
N LEU A 110 -9.05 -5.21 11.68
CA LEU A 110 -7.84 -5.57 12.41
C LEU A 110 -8.17 -6.22 13.75
N LYS A 111 -7.32 -7.15 14.17
CA LYS A 111 -7.30 -7.67 15.53
C LYS A 111 -6.68 -6.64 16.49
N GLU A 112 -6.86 -6.87 17.77
CA GLU A 112 -6.22 -6.06 18.80
C GLU A 112 -4.69 -6.08 18.64
N LEU A 113 -4.06 -4.91 18.75
CA LEU A 113 -2.62 -4.69 18.61
C LEU A 113 -2.03 -5.10 17.24
N ASP A 114 -2.87 -5.33 16.22
CA ASP A 114 -2.41 -5.57 14.86
C ASP A 114 -2.39 -4.26 14.05
N GLU A 115 -1.51 -4.18 13.09
CA GLU A 115 -1.41 -3.04 12.17
C GLU A 115 -1.07 -3.49 10.75
N VAL A 116 -1.53 -2.74 9.77
CA VAL A 116 -1.13 -2.93 8.37
C VAL A 116 0.32 -2.48 8.20
N VAL A 117 1.15 -3.35 7.63
CA VAL A 117 2.58 -3.09 7.39
C VAL A 117 2.89 -2.82 5.92
N GLY A 118 1.92 -3.02 5.05
CA GLY A 118 2.05 -2.69 3.63
C GLY A 118 0.80 -3.02 2.84
N ILE A 119 0.64 -2.34 1.70
CA ILE A 119 -0.41 -2.57 0.71
C ILE A 119 0.18 -2.37 -0.68
N ALA A 120 -0.23 -3.20 -1.64
CA ALA A 120 0.18 -3.09 -3.04
C ALA A 120 -0.92 -3.62 -3.96
N GLU A 121 -0.90 -3.21 -5.23
CA GLU A 121 -1.69 -3.86 -6.27
C GLU A 121 -1.22 -5.30 -6.46
N ALA A 122 -2.15 -6.25 -6.51
CA ALA A 122 -1.86 -7.68 -6.52
C ALA A 122 -2.91 -8.46 -7.32
N GLY A 123 -2.72 -8.50 -8.64
CA GLY A 123 -3.45 -9.39 -9.54
C GLY A 123 -3.12 -10.86 -9.26
N ASP A 124 -3.82 -11.78 -9.94
CA ASP A 124 -3.60 -13.24 -9.77
C ASP A 124 -2.22 -13.69 -10.31
N ASP A 125 -1.58 -12.87 -11.15
CA ASP A 125 -0.24 -13.04 -11.71
C ASP A 125 0.89 -12.50 -10.82
N SER A 126 0.55 -12.02 -9.64
CA SER A 126 1.50 -11.43 -8.70
C SER A 126 1.93 -12.42 -7.62
N GLU A 127 3.09 -12.16 -7.03
CA GLU A 127 3.56 -12.80 -5.80
C GLU A 127 3.47 -11.84 -4.62
N LEU A 128 3.01 -12.34 -3.48
CA LEU A 128 2.93 -11.61 -2.23
C LEU A 128 4.16 -11.93 -1.38
N THR A 129 4.74 -10.91 -0.75
CA THR A 129 5.95 -11.07 0.04
C THR A 129 5.76 -10.49 1.43
N PHE A 130 6.04 -11.28 2.46
CA PHE A 130 6.22 -10.84 3.84
C PHE A 130 7.69 -10.86 4.23
N ILE A 131 8.11 -9.87 5.02
CA ILE A 131 9.40 -9.86 5.70
C ILE A 131 9.15 -9.66 7.20
N THR A 132 9.82 -10.46 8.03
CA THR A 132 9.69 -10.40 9.49
C THR A 132 10.87 -9.69 10.14
N ASN A 133 10.69 -9.29 11.41
CA ASN A 133 11.77 -8.73 12.24
C ASN A 133 12.88 -9.74 12.58
N GLU A 134 12.65 -11.04 12.32
CA GLU A 134 13.65 -12.13 12.44
C GLU A 134 14.35 -12.42 11.11
N ALA A 135 14.23 -11.53 10.11
CA ALA A 135 14.79 -11.69 8.76
C ALA A 135 14.24 -12.91 7.98
N ASN A 136 13.08 -13.44 8.36
CA ASN A 136 12.38 -14.44 7.56
C ASN A 136 11.63 -13.76 6.41
N ILE A 137 11.69 -14.37 5.22
CA ILE A 137 10.99 -13.92 4.02
C ILE A 137 10.06 -15.04 3.57
N LEU A 138 8.80 -14.71 3.34
CA LEU A 138 7.82 -15.61 2.74
C LEU A 138 7.32 -14.99 1.44
N VAL A 139 7.40 -15.76 0.35
CA VAL A 139 6.86 -15.40 -0.96
C VAL A 139 5.85 -16.46 -1.39
N PHE A 140 4.67 -16.05 -1.86
CA PHE A 140 3.64 -16.96 -2.31
C PHE A 140 2.72 -16.29 -3.35
N PRO A 141 2.04 -17.08 -4.22
CA PRO A 141 1.17 -16.54 -5.26
C PRO A 141 -0.01 -15.77 -4.69
N ALA A 142 -0.31 -14.59 -5.23
CA ALA A 142 -1.48 -13.81 -4.85
C ALA A 142 -2.80 -14.55 -5.09
N SER A 143 -2.85 -15.42 -6.11
CA SER A 143 -4.00 -16.27 -6.40
C SER A 143 -4.38 -17.24 -5.28
N SER A 144 -3.48 -17.54 -4.34
CA SER A 144 -3.77 -18.35 -3.15
C SER A 144 -4.64 -17.60 -2.12
N VAL A 145 -4.74 -16.27 -2.24
CA VAL A 145 -5.55 -15.43 -1.36
C VAL A 145 -6.78 -14.94 -2.13
N ARG A 146 -7.94 -15.52 -1.86
CA ARG A 146 -9.20 -15.09 -2.49
C ARG A 146 -9.53 -13.65 -2.09
N PRO A 147 -9.92 -12.76 -3.03
CA PRO A 147 -10.44 -11.44 -2.70
C PRO A 147 -11.67 -11.54 -1.78
N GLN A 148 -11.71 -10.67 -0.78
CA GLN A 148 -12.76 -10.62 0.25
C GLN A 148 -13.40 -9.23 0.30
N GLY A 149 -14.60 -9.15 0.86
CA GLY A 149 -15.25 -7.87 1.15
C GLY A 149 -14.42 -7.01 2.12
N ARG A 150 -14.57 -5.69 2.04
CA ARG A 150 -13.76 -4.72 2.80
C ARG A 150 -13.82 -4.91 4.31
N GLY A 151 -14.99 -5.25 4.88
CA GLY A 151 -15.13 -5.50 6.32
C GLY A 151 -14.61 -6.86 6.82
N ALA A 152 -14.06 -7.71 5.96
CA ALA A 152 -13.52 -9.00 6.38
C ALA A 152 -12.14 -8.84 7.05
N ALA A 153 -11.81 -9.77 7.95
CA ALA A 153 -10.57 -9.75 8.73
C ALA A 153 -9.35 -10.30 7.98
N GLY A 154 -9.51 -10.81 6.75
CA GLY A 154 -8.43 -11.47 6.03
C GLY A 154 -8.26 -12.94 6.39
N MET A 155 -7.10 -13.50 6.09
CA MET A 155 -6.74 -14.90 6.38
C MET A 155 -5.27 -14.98 6.83
N ALA A 156 -4.86 -16.13 7.34
CA ALA A 156 -3.46 -16.36 7.71
C ALA A 156 -2.58 -16.28 6.44
N GLY A 157 -1.58 -15.41 6.48
CA GLY A 157 -0.57 -15.24 5.43
C GLY A 157 0.73 -15.91 5.81
N ILE A 158 1.42 -15.39 6.82
CA ILE A 158 2.66 -15.96 7.34
C ILE A 158 2.46 -16.48 8.76
N LYS A 159 2.99 -17.66 9.06
CA LYS A 159 3.06 -18.17 10.42
C LYS A 159 4.27 -17.55 11.12
N LEU A 160 4.03 -16.81 12.16
CA LEU A 160 5.07 -16.16 12.97
C LEU A 160 5.43 -17.02 14.17
N SER A 161 6.70 -17.00 14.56
CA SER A 161 7.17 -17.51 15.84
C SER A 161 6.70 -16.62 17.00
N ASP A 162 6.82 -17.12 18.22
CA ASP A 162 6.42 -16.37 19.40
C ASP A 162 7.24 -15.07 19.53
N GLY A 163 6.56 -13.94 19.62
CA GLY A 163 7.17 -12.60 19.65
C GLY A 163 7.61 -12.03 18.29
N ALA A 164 7.59 -12.83 17.22
CA ALA A 164 7.91 -12.32 15.88
C ALA A 164 6.79 -11.46 15.32
N LYS A 165 7.15 -10.50 14.44
CA LYS A 165 6.23 -9.64 13.72
C LYS A 165 6.63 -9.52 12.25
N ALA A 166 5.65 -9.45 11.38
CA ALA A 166 5.89 -8.96 10.04
C ALA A 166 6.13 -7.43 10.10
N ILE A 167 7.17 -6.97 9.41
CA ILE A 167 7.58 -5.57 9.39
C ILE A 167 7.42 -4.94 8.01
N TYR A 168 7.22 -5.76 6.98
CA TYR A 168 7.04 -5.32 5.60
C TYR A 168 6.16 -6.29 4.84
N PHE A 169 5.34 -5.73 3.94
CA PHE A 169 4.53 -6.47 2.99
C PHE A 169 4.51 -5.75 1.65
N THR A 170 4.60 -6.51 0.56
CA THR A 170 4.47 -6.00 -0.79
C THR A 170 3.97 -7.06 -1.77
N SER A 171 3.70 -6.64 -2.99
CA SER A 171 3.41 -7.50 -4.14
C SER A 171 4.40 -7.22 -5.25
N LEU A 172 4.83 -8.25 -5.94
CA LEU A 172 5.70 -8.20 -7.10
C LEU A 172 4.99 -8.85 -8.29
N LYS A 173 4.99 -8.19 -9.44
CA LYS A 173 4.57 -8.86 -10.69
C LYS A 173 5.70 -9.76 -11.16
N VAL A 174 5.38 -11.03 -11.40
CA VAL A 174 6.32 -11.95 -12.04
C VAL A 174 6.32 -11.66 -13.55
N THR A 175 7.32 -10.91 -14.01
CA THR A 175 7.57 -10.79 -15.44
C THR A 175 8.34 -12.02 -15.89
N LYS A 176 7.84 -12.72 -16.92
CA LYS A 176 8.48 -13.94 -17.49
C LYS A 176 9.85 -13.70 -18.17
N ASP A 177 10.40 -12.50 -18.10
CA ASP A 177 11.62 -12.08 -18.77
C ASP A 177 12.87 -12.10 -17.90
N THR A 178 12.87 -12.77 -16.77
CA THR A 178 14.12 -13.04 -16.04
C THR A 178 14.68 -14.38 -16.50
N GLN A 179 15.18 -14.45 -17.73
CA GLN A 179 16.16 -15.46 -18.10
C GLN A 179 17.51 -15.01 -17.50
N VAL A 180 18.02 -15.81 -16.59
CA VAL A 180 19.40 -15.74 -16.10
C VAL A 180 20.35 -16.27 -17.16
#